data_1658bd8506e954031c9e6398fe6463f0
#
_entry.id   1658bd8506e954031c9e6398fe6463f0
#
_cell.length_a   1.000
_cell.length_b   1.000
_cell.length_c   1.000
_cell.angle_alpha   90.00
_cell.angle_beta   90.00
_cell.angle_gamma   90.00
#
_symmetry.space_group_name_H-M   'P 1'
#
loop_
_entity.id
_entity.type
_entity.pdbx_description
1 polymer ?
#
loop_
_entity_poly.entity_id
_entity_poly.type
_entity_poly.pdbx_seq_one_letter_code
_entity_poly.pdbx_strand_id
1 'polypeptide(L)'
;FPGLKIGRSLKLRLFIIIFLVGIIPCTIIYQVILSNYEDRAVKVRISDVQNQLKIIADHLITYNYLPDSSSEVINAELEQLSNLYNGRVMIINGSLKIVKDTYGLSEGKTIVSEEVIKCFKGSNTANYDRVNGFIEITVPIMETISEQNATPEQPEGTEVVRGVMLTSVSTDSIAMTLSILSRKALIIEIIMALCILAKILIRPFDRVSGAISEVQEGYTNETISVPDYIETEHIVDAFNSVLQRMNALDETRQDFVANVSHELKTPLTSMKVLADSLTMQGDQVPVELYREFMVDIAEEIEREDKIINDLLALVKMDKSAASVNITSVDINALTELILRRLRPIAKKTDIELTLISKREIIAEVDEVKLSLILTNLIENAIKYNREQGKVNVILDADHQFFTVQVADTGIGIPEDSIQHIYERFYRVDKSHSREIGGTGLGLAITKGAVQLLRGSIKVESIQGEGSVFTVKIPLTRSLA
;
A
#
# COMPACT_ATOMS: atom_id res chain seq x y z
N PHE A 1 1.21 13.46 -21.75
CA PHE A 1 0.98 12.22 -22.50
C PHE A 1 0.53 11.12 -21.53
N PRO A 2 -0.69 10.58 -21.65
CA PRO A 2 -1.22 9.57 -20.71
C PRO A 2 -0.54 8.19 -20.84
N GLY A 3 0.26 7.92 -21.87
CA GLY A 3 0.88 6.63 -22.13
C GLY A 3 2.05 6.22 -21.21
N LEU A 4 2.70 7.18 -20.55
CA LEU A 4 3.88 6.89 -19.71
C LEU A 4 3.54 6.34 -18.31
N LYS A 5 2.33 6.61 -17.78
CA LYS A 5 1.92 6.12 -16.46
C LYS A 5 1.59 4.62 -16.43
N ILE A 6 1.12 4.06 -17.54
CA ILE A 6 0.76 2.64 -17.63
C ILE A 6 1.99 1.74 -17.45
N GLY A 7 3.16 2.14 -17.98
CA GLY A 7 4.41 1.38 -17.83
C GLY A 7 5.02 1.39 -16.42
N ARG A 8 4.56 2.25 -15.50
CA ARG A 8 5.03 2.35 -14.11
C ARG A 8 4.15 1.58 -13.13
N SER A 9 3.02 1.01 -13.58
CA SER A 9 2.20 0.17 -12.72
C SER A 9 2.91 -1.14 -12.39
N LEU A 10 3.07 -1.43 -11.11
CA LEU A 10 3.62 -2.69 -10.59
C LEU A 10 2.85 -3.88 -11.13
N LYS A 11 1.51 -3.80 -11.17
CA LYS A 11 0.62 -4.86 -11.68
C LYS A 11 0.92 -5.21 -13.13
N LEU A 12 1.07 -4.20 -14.00
CA LEU A 12 1.35 -4.43 -15.42
C LEU A 12 2.77 -4.95 -15.64
N ARG A 13 3.77 -4.42 -14.94
CA ARG A 13 5.15 -4.94 -15.02
C ARG A 13 5.25 -6.37 -14.53
N LEU A 14 4.62 -6.70 -13.42
CA LEU A 14 4.54 -8.06 -12.89
C LEU A 14 3.90 -9.02 -13.90
N PHE A 15 2.76 -8.63 -14.47
CA PHE A 15 2.08 -9.43 -15.47
C PHE A 15 2.98 -9.69 -16.69
N ILE A 16 3.62 -8.67 -17.25
CA ILE A 16 4.52 -8.79 -18.40
C ILE A 16 5.73 -9.67 -18.07
N ILE A 17 6.37 -9.50 -16.93
CA ILE A 17 7.55 -10.26 -16.54
C ILE A 17 7.19 -11.74 -16.31
N ILE A 18 6.12 -12.04 -15.59
CA ILE A 18 5.66 -13.41 -15.34
C ILE A 18 5.29 -14.07 -16.67
N PHE A 19 4.61 -13.36 -17.55
CA PHE A 19 4.17 -13.88 -18.84
C PHE A 19 5.35 -14.12 -19.80
N LEU A 20 6.24 -13.13 -19.99
CA LEU A 20 7.35 -13.23 -20.93
C LEU A 20 8.50 -14.11 -20.42
N VAL A 21 8.84 -14.06 -19.16
CA VAL A 21 10.02 -14.74 -18.60
C VAL A 21 9.66 -16.06 -17.91
N GLY A 22 8.46 -16.14 -17.34
CA GLY A 22 7.98 -17.34 -16.65
C GLY A 22 7.19 -18.27 -17.58
N ILE A 23 6.03 -17.84 -18.02
CA ILE A 23 5.06 -18.73 -18.69
C ILE A 23 5.52 -19.13 -20.09
N ILE A 24 5.91 -18.19 -20.95
CA ILE A 24 6.23 -18.49 -22.35
C ILE A 24 7.41 -19.48 -22.49
N PRO A 25 8.60 -19.25 -21.90
CA PRO A 25 9.71 -20.18 -22.03
C PRO A 25 9.40 -21.56 -21.44
N CYS A 26 8.72 -21.60 -20.28
CA CYS A 26 8.35 -22.87 -19.67
C CYS A 26 7.37 -23.67 -20.53
N THR A 27 6.38 -23.01 -21.11
CA THR A 27 5.42 -23.67 -22.03
C THR A 27 6.12 -24.19 -23.28
N ILE A 28 7.06 -23.43 -23.85
CA ILE A 28 7.84 -23.90 -25.04
C ILE A 28 8.70 -25.09 -24.66
N ILE A 29 9.47 -25.06 -23.60
CA ILE A 29 10.32 -26.12 -23.12
C ILE A 29 9.49 -27.39 -22.82
N TYR A 30 8.36 -27.19 -22.14
CA TYR A 30 7.40 -28.25 -21.84
C TYR A 30 6.90 -28.94 -23.11
N GLN A 31 6.44 -28.21 -24.11
CA GLN A 31 5.98 -28.74 -25.40
C GLN A 31 7.10 -29.54 -26.11
N VAL A 32 8.31 -28.99 -26.16
CA VAL A 32 9.48 -29.66 -26.80
C VAL A 32 9.86 -30.94 -26.06
N ILE A 33 9.87 -30.93 -24.73
CA ILE A 33 10.21 -32.13 -23.94
C ILE A 33 9.18 -33.24 -24.15
N LEU A 34 7.87 -32.89 -24.07
CA LEU A 34 6.82 -33.90 -24.25
C LEU A 34 6.82 -34.49 -25.64
N SER A 35 6.95 -33.66 -26.70
CA SER A 35 7.02 -34.14 -28.08
C SER A 35 8.22 -35.04 -28.30
N ASN A 36 9.41 -34.63 -27.84
CA ASN A 36 10.62 -35.45 -27.96
C ASN A 36 10.52 -36.78 -27.17
N TYR A 37 9.88 -36.76 -26.00
CA TYR A 37 9.66 -37.95 -25.21
C TYR A 37 8.69 -38.91 -25.92
N GLU A 38 7.57 -38.39 -26.44
CA GLU A 38 6.59 -39.19 -27.20
C GLU A 38 7.25 -39.88 -28.41
N ASP A 39 7.94 -39.08 -29.25
CA ASP A 39 8.62 -39.60 -30.44
C ASP A 39 9.67 -40.67 -30.10
N ARG A 40 10.43 -40.44 -29.03
CA ARG A 40 11.43 -41.42 -28.59
C ARG A 40 10.78 -42.67 -28.02
N ALA A 41 9.75 -42.55 -27.20
CA ALA A 41 9.04 -43.68 -26.60
C ALA A 41 8.38 -44.55 -27.67
N VAL A 42 7.76 -43.92 -28.68
CA VAL A 42 7.17 -44.62 -29.83
C VAL A 42 8.26 -45.38 -30.64
N LYS A 43 9.39 -44.71 -30.96
CA LYS A 43 10.51 -45.36 -31.68
C LYS A 43 11.09 -46.54 -30.92
N VAL A 44 11.28 -46.43 -29.61
CA VAL A 44 11.76 -47.53 -28.76
C VAL A 44 10.74 -48.67 -28.78
N ARG A 45 9.45 -48.38 -28.61
CA ARG A 45 8.38 -49.37 -28.65
C ARG A 45 8.35 -50.13 -30.00
N ILE A 46 8.47 -49.39 -31.12
CA ILE A 46 8.53 -49.99 -32.47
C ILE A 46 9.72 -50.94 -32.57
N SER A 47 10.92 -50.50 -32.16
CA SER A 47 12.13 -51.31 -32.22
C SER A 47 12.02 -52.59 -31.39
N ASP A 48 11.50 -52.48 -30.16
CA ASP A 48 11.34 -53.62 -29.26
C ASP A 48 10.36 -54.63 -29.82
N VAL A 49 9.21 -54.17 -30.32
CA VAL A 49 8.21 -55.05 -30.94
C VAL A 49 8.75 -55.69 -32.21
N GLN A 50 9.41 -54.94 -33.11
CA GLN A 50 10.01 -55.48 -34.33
C GLN A 50 11.05 -56.53 -34.02
N ASN A 51 11.89 -56.41 -33.01
CA ASN A 51 12.86 -57.38 -32.59
C ASN A 51 12.19 -58.69 -32.11
N GLN A 52 11.14 -58.56 -31.30
CA GLN A 52 10.37 -59.73 -30.85
C GLN A 52 9.65 -60.41 -32.00
N LEU A 53 9.05 -59.65 -32.93
CA LEU A 53 8.38 -60.17 -34.10
C LEU A 53 9.35 -60.92 -35.00
N LYS A 54 10.61 -60.43 -35.17
CA LYS A 54 11.63 -61.17 -35.96
C LYS A 54 11.95 -62.53 -35.37
N ILE A 55 12.13 -62.63 -34.06
CA ILE A 55 12.39 -63.89 -33.37
C ILE A 55 11.22 -64.86 -33.60
N ILE A 56 9.98 -64.36 -33.43
CA ILE A 56 8.81 -65.19 -33.66
C ILE A 56 8.70 -65.61 -35.18
N ALA A 57 9.03 -64.68 -36.10
CA ALA A 57 9.03 -64.98 -37.53
C ALA A 57 9.98 -66.16 -37.89
N ASP A 58 11.16 -66.17 -37.27
CA ASP A 58 12.11 -67.31 -37.44
C ASP A 58 11.55 -68.60 -36.84
N HIS A 59 10.86 -68.54 -35.70
CA HIS A 59 10.18 -69.75 -35.14
C HIS A 59 9.01 -70.18 -35.99
N LEU A 60 8.24 -69.32 -36.65
CA LEU A 60 7.16 -69.68 -37.57
C LEU A 60 7.65 -70.51 -38.75
N ILE A 61 8.82 -70.20 -39.27
CA ILE A 61 9.46 -70.99 -40.32
C ILE A 61 9.98 -72.34 -39.78
N THR A 62 10.69 -72.31 -38.65
CA THR A 62 11.27 -73.50 -38.02
C THR A 62 10.22 -74.56 -37.70
N TYR A 63 9.04 -74.11 -37.19
CA TYR A 63 7.94 -75.03 -36.86
C TYR A 63 6.96 -75.31 -38.04
N ASN A 64 7.25 -74.80 -39.25
CA ASN A 64 6.40 -74.89 -40.43
C ASN A 64 4.93 -74.51 -40.18
N TYR A 65 4.73 -73.35 -39.45
CA TYR A 65 3.44 -72.94 -38.94
C TYR A 65 2.46 -72.39 -39.98
N LEU A 66 2.94 -71.84 -41.10
CA LEU A 66 2.09 -71.22 -42.13
C LEU A 66 1.13 -72.21 -42.84
N PRO A 67 1.51 -73.46 -43.11
CA PRO A 67 0.60 -74.48 -43.65
C PRO A 67 -0.30 -75.09 -42.57
N ASP A 68 0.21 -75.26 -41.32
CA ASP A 68 -0.48 -75.91 -40.22
C ASP A 68 -0.34 -75.05 -38.92
N SER A 69 -1.36 -74.32 -38.59
CA SER A 69 -1.42 -73.39 -37.46
C SER A 69 -1.72 -74.07 -36.11
N SER A 70 -1.48 -75.37 -35.97
CA SER A 70 -1.81 -76.17 -34.77
C SER A 70 -0.75 -76.19 -33.69
N SER A 71 0.44 -75.55 -33.91
CA SER A 71 1.54 -75.57 -32.95
C SER A 71 1.17 -74.79 -31.66
N GLU A 72 1.02 -75.51 -30.54
CA GLU A 72 0.73 -74.91 -29.22
C GLU A 72 1.83 -73.95 -28.74
N VAL A 73 3.10 -74.26 -29.06
CA VAL A 73 4.26 -73.46 -28.71
C VAL A 73 4.15 -72.04 -29.34
N ILE A 74 3.93 -72.03 -30.64
CA ILE A 74 3.80 -70.77 -31.39
C ILE A 74 2.55 -70.00 -30.96
N ASN A 75 1.44 -70.71 -30.73
CA ASN A 75 0.22 -70.06 -30.22
C ASN A 75 0.46 -69.37 -28.86
N ALA A 76 1.18 -70.04 -27.94
CA ALA A 76 1.55 -69.49 -26.66
C ALA A 76 2.48 -68.22 -26.76
N GLU A 77 3.48 -68.29 -27.68
CA GLU A 77 4.36 -67.13 -27.96
C GLU A 77 3.56 -65.91 -28.51
N LEU A 78 2.64 -66.17 -29.43
CA LEU A 78 1.79 -65.09 -29.99
C LEU A 78 0.86 -64.54 -28.98
N GLU A 79 0.27 -65.29 -28.06
CA GLU A 79 -0.55 -64.84 -26.98
C GLU A 79 0.28 -64.07 -25.95
N GLN A 80 1.49 -64.56 -25.65
CA GLN A 80 2.39 -63.83 -24.75
C GLN A 80 2.76 -62.46 -25.30
N LEU A 81 3.08 -62.34 -26.59
CA LEU A 81 3.38 -61.06 -27.25
C LEU A 81 2.15 -60.12 -27.21
N SER A 82 0.99 -60.69 -27.58
CA SER A 82 -0.28 -59.93 -27.52
C SER A 82 -0.55 -59.37 -26.15
N ASN A 83 -0.37 -60.15 -25.08
CA ASN A 83 -0.56 -59.73 -23.70
C ASN A 83 0.50 -58.72 -23.22
N LEU A 84 1.78 -58.94 -23.58
CA LEU A 84 2.90 -58.09 -23.18
C LEU A 84 2.75 -56.66 -23.68
N TYR A 85 2.28 -56.51 -24.90
CA TYR A 85 2.13 -55.20 -25.55
C TYR A 85 0.68 -54.72 -25.62
N ASN A 86 -0.24 -55.46 -25.00
CA ASN A 86 -1.68 -55.16 -25.06
C ASN A 86 -2.11 -54.90 -26.51
N GLY A 87 -1.75 -55.83 -27.37
CA GLY A 87 -1.84 -55.69 -28.82
C GLY A 87 -2.41 -56.93 -29.52
N ARG A 88 -2.77 -56.79 -30.76
CA ARG A 88 -3.28 -57.86 -31.64
C ARG A 88 -2.21 -58.27 -32.58
N VAL A 89 -2.01 -59.56 -32.72
CA VAL A 89 -1.06 -60.13 -33.69
C VAL A 89 -1.81 -60.97 -34.70
N MET A 90 -1.57 -60.73 -35.97
CA MET A 90 -2.12 -61.49 -37.10
C MET A 90 -1.00 -62.02 -37.95
N ILE A 91 -1.12 -63.29 -38.33
CA ILE A 91 -0.20 -64.01 -39.30
C ILE A 91 -0.92 -64.15 -40.62
N ILE A 92 -0.29 -63.67 -41.68
CA ILE A 92 -0.85 -63.61 -43.03
C ILE A 92 0.04 -64.45 -43.93
N ASN A 93 -0.53 -65.39 -44.64
CA ASN A 93 0.20 -66.23 -45.58
C ASN A 93 0.40 -65.62 -47.00
N GLY A 94 1.14 -66.21 -47.86
CA GLY A 94 1.43 -65.75 -49.26
C GLY A 94 0.19 -65.52 -50.11
N SER A 95 -0.98 -66.04 -49.73
CA SER A 95 -2.26 -65.85 -50.41
C SER A 95 -3.05 -64.72 -49.83
N LEU A 96 -2.42 -63.86 -49.00
CA LEU A 96 -3.04 -62.71 -48.27
C LEU A 96 -4.17 -63.14 -47.28
N LYS A 97 -4.18 -64.44 -46.88
CA LYS A 97 -5.16 -64.98 -45.94
C LYS A 97 -4.60 -65.00 -44.54
N ILE A 98 -5.43 -64.51 -43.52
CA ILE A 98 -5.07 -64.56 -42.14
C ILE A 98 -5.13 -66.00 -41.64
N VAL A 99 -3.96 -66.53 -41.27
CA VAL A 99 -3.80 -67.87 -40.74
C VAL A 99 -4.08 -67.94 -39.26
N LYS A 100 -3.62 -66.89 -38.53
CA LYS A 100 -3.82 -66.78 -37.09
C LYS A 100 -4.11 -65.35 -36.71
N ASP A 101 -5.02 -65.16 -35.74
CA ASP A 101 -5.37 -63.93 -35.18
C ASP A 101 -5.51 -64.08 -33.63
N THR A 102 -4.66 -63.45 -32.85
CA THR A 102 -4.70 -63.56 -31.36
C THR A 102 -6.04 -63.14 -30.75
N TYR A 103 -6.84 -62.33 -31.46
CA TYR A 103 -8.18 -61.96 -31.01
C TYR A 103 -9.27 -62.91 -31.60
N GLY A 104 -8.94 -63.78 -32.50
CA GLY A 104 -9.88 -64.77 -33.10
C GLY A 104 -10.95 -64.17 -34.02
N LEU A 105 -10.87 -62.84 -34.34
CA LEU A 105 -11.95 -62.10 -35.03
C LEU A 105 -11.86 -62.23 -36.58
N SER A 106 -10.71 -62.58 -37.13
CA SER A 106 -10.44 -62.46 -38.56
C SER A 106 -9.72 -63.67 -39.17
N GLU A 107 -9.59 -64.76 -38.44
CA GLU A 107 -8.98 -66.01 -39.01
C GLU A 107 -9.73 -66.44 -40.23
N GLY A 108 -8.98 -66.85 -41.27
CA GLY A 108 -9.51 -67.34 -42.57
C GLY A 108 -9.96 -66.23 -43.53
N LYS A 109 -10.02 -64.93 -43.10
CA LYS A 109 -10.38 -63.80 -43.97
C LYS A 109 -9.15 -63.37 -44.78
N THR A 110 -9.39 -62.77 -45.95
CA THR A 110 -8.36 -62.15 -46.78
C THR A 110 -8.18 -60.69 -46.32
N ILE A 111 -6.94 -60.26 -46.17
CA ILE A 111 -6.57 -58.91 -45.83
C ILE A 111 -5.73 -58.28 -46.95
N VAL A 112 -6.16 -57.07 -47.37
CA VAL A 112 -5.43 -56.31 -48.39
C VAL A 112 -5.25 -54.93 -47.79
N SER A 113 -4.06 -54.68 -47.25
CA SER A 113 -3.67 -53.34 -46.79
C SER A 113 -2.37 -52.96 -47.50
N GLU A 114 -2.12 -51.62 -47.54
CA GLU A 114 -0.93 -51.08 -48.18
C GLU A 114 0.34 -51.54 -47.42
N GLU A 115 0.29 -51.61 -46.12
CA GLU A 115 1.37 -52.04 -45.23
C GLU A 115 1.73 -53.50 -45.42
N VAL A 116 0.73 -54.35 -45.53
CA VAL A 116 0.92 -55.80 -45.78
C VAL A 116 1.54 -56.02 -47.17
N ILE A 117 1.07 -55.31 -48.21
CA ILE A 117 1.60 -55.42 -49.56
C ILE A 117 3.07 -54.96 -49.63
N LYS A 118 3.40 -53.83 -48.96
CA LYS A 118 4.79 -53.34 -48.85
C LYS A 118 5.68 -54.30 -48.12
N CYS A 119 5.17 -54.95 -47.09
CA CYS A 119 5.91 -55.96 -46.33
C CYS A 119 6.19 -57.26 -47.16
N PHE A 120 5.29 -57.71 -48.02
CA PHE A 120 5.54 -58.73 -48.93
C PHE A 120 6.64 -58.43 -49.95
N LYS A 121 6.94 -57.16 -50.22
CA LYS A 121 8.07 -56.68 -51.03
C LYS A 121 9.38 -56.57 -50.23
N GLY A 122 9.42 -57.09 -49.01
CA GLY A 122 10.57 -57.07 -48.10
C GLY A 122 10.80 -55.83 -47.27
N SER A 123 9.83 -54.93 -47.21
CA SER A 123 9.96 -53.68 -46.44
C SER A 123 9.15 -53.73 -45.13
N ASN A 124 9.83 -53.65 -43.98
CA ASN A 124 9.16 -53.52 -42.72
C ASN A 124 8.45 -52.12 -42.66
N THR A 125 7.22 -52.11 -42.20
CA THR A 125 6.51 -50.81 -41.96
C THR A 125 6.15 -50.67 -40.51
N ALA A 126 6.13 -49.43 -40.05
CA ALA A 126 5.61 -49.07 -38.73
C ALA A 126 4.85 -47.76 -38.86
N ASN A 127 3.60 -47.76 -38.50
CA ASN A 127 2.72 -46.59 -38.55
C ASN A 127 2.17 -46.32 -37.16
N TYR A 128 2.36 -45.09 -36.70
CA TYR A 128 1.84 -44.64 -35.41
C TYR A 128 0.54 -43.83 -35.60
N ASP A 129 -0.57 -44.42 -35.21
CA ASP A 129 -1.85 -43.72 -35.15
C ASP A 129 -2.01 -43.04 -33.77
N ARG A 130 -1.65 -41.78 -33.73
CA ARG A 130 -1.73 -40.96 -32.50
C ARG A 130 -3.16 -40.75 -32.04
N VAL A 131 -4.12 -40.73 -32.95
CA VAL A 131 -5.53 -40.44 -32.64
C VAL A 131 -6.19 -41.62 -31.95
N ASN A 132 -5.96 -42.81 -32.48
CA ASN A 132 -6.54 -44.05 -31.97
C ASN A 132 -5.66 -44.76 -30.93
N GLY A 133 -4.45 -44.24 -30.68
CA GLY A 133 -3.56 -44.73 -29.63
C GLY A 133 -2.94 -46.11 -29.87
N PHE A 134 -2.58 -46.43 -31.11
CA PHE A 134 -1.90 -47.68 -31.41
C PHE A 134 -0.79 -47.51 -32.44
N ILE A 135 0.13 -48.46 -32.44
CA ILE A 135 1.20 -48.57 -33.44
C ILE A 135 0.94 -49.84 -34.24
N GLU A 136 0.83 -49.71 -35.56
CA GLU A 136 0.71 -50.84 -36.47
C GLU A 136 2.09 -51.16 -37.06
N ILE A 137 2.51 -52.40 -36.91
CA ILE A 137 3.85 -52.90 -37.32
C ILE A 137 3.70 -54.11 -38.19
N THR A 138 4.40 -54.11 -39.31
CA THR A 138 4.50 -55.32 -40.20
C THR A 138 5.92 -55.78 -40.23
N VAL A 139 6.08 -57.09 -40.13
CA VAL A 139 7.38 -57.79 -40.29
C VAL A 139 7.24 -58.99 -41.27
N PRO A 140 8.10 -59.10 -42.28
CA PRO A 140 8.05 -60.26 -43.20
C PRO A 140 8.53 -61.50 -42.50
N ILE A 141 7.90 -62.61 -42.81
CA ILE A 141 8.33 -64.00 -42.46
C ILE A 141 9.17 -64.48 -43.62
N MET A 142 10.48 -64.52 -43.40
CA MET A 142 11.45 -64.86 -44.48
C MET A 142 11.97 -66.28 -44.33
N GLU A 143 11.97 -67.02 -45.43
CA GLU A 143 12.58 -68.33 -45.50
C GLU A 143 13.80 -68.29 -46.43
N THR A 144 14.93 -68.74 -45.96
CA THR A 144 16.13 -68.91 -46.78
C THR A 144 16.03 -70.23 -47.56
N ILE A 145 16.11 -70.16 -48.87
CA ILE A 145 16.02 -71.34 -49.75
C ILE A 145 17.25 -72.23 -49.52
N SER A 146 17.00 -73.49 -49.10
CA SER A 146 18.02 -74.52 -48.94
C SER A 146 18.35 -75.19 -50.28
N GLU A 147 19.48 -75.85 -50.32
CA GLU A 147 19.98 -76.59 -51.50
C GLU A 147 18.93 -77.53 -52.11
N GLN A 148 18.09 -78.17 -51.31
CA GLN A 148 17.02 -79.08 -51.72
C GLN A 148 15.84 -78.41 -52.43
N ASN A 149 15.62 -77.10 -52.21
CA ASN A 149 14.48 -76.33 -52.72
C ASN A 149 14.91 -75.25 -53.72
N ALA A 150 16.20 -75.22 -54.12
CA ALA A 150 16.73 -74.25 -55.05
C ALA A 150 16.22 -74.50 -56.48
N THR A 151 15.74 -73.45 -57.14
CA THR A 151 15.32 -73.46 -58.55
C THR A 151 16.13 -72.45 -59.35
N PRO A 152 16.16 -72.51 -60.69
CA PRO A 152 16.89 -71.51 -61.49
C PRO A 152 16.43 -70.09 -61.29
N GLU A 153 15.19 -69.89 -60.87
CA GLU A 153 14.60 -68.56 -60.57
C GLU A 153 14.84 -68.15 -59.13
N GLN A 154 15.12 -69.09 -58.22
CA GLN A 154 15.38 -68.82 -56.78
C GLN A 154 16.59 -69.69 -56.34
N PRO A 155 17.82 -69.20 -56.54
CA PRO A 155 19.03 -69.94 -56.19
C PRO A 155 19.16 -70.11 -54.67
N GLU A 156 20.02 -71.08 -54.27
CA GLU A 156 20.35 -71.30 -52.85
C GLU A 156 20.79 -70.02 -52.16
N GLY A 157 20.37 -69.83 -50.92
CA GLY A 157 20.66 -68.64 -50.11
C GLY A 157 19.76 -67.43 -50.40
N THR A 158 18.79 -67.55 -51.34
CA THR A 158 17.82 -66.46 -51.58
C THR A 158 16.78 -66.43 -50.49
N GLU A 159 16.55 -65.26 -49.93
CA GLU A 159 15.48 -65.02 -48.94
C GLU A 159 14.16 -64.74 -49.67
N VAL A 160 13.12 -65.51 -49.32
CA VAL A 160 11.77 -65.33 -49.89
C VAL A 160 10.78 -65.07 -48.80
N VAL A 161 9.92 -64.07 -48.99
CA VAL A 161 8.85 -63.74 -48.04
C VAL A 161 7.71 -64.75 -48.18
N ARG A 162 7.49 -65.63 -47.18
CA ARG A 162 6.42 -66.61 -47.11
C ARG A 162 5.13 -66.10 -46.50
N GLY A 163 5.24 -65.04 -45.67
CA GLY A 163 4.12 -64.47 -44.99
C GLY A 163 4.47 -63.15 -44.39
N VAL A 164 3.50 -62.53 -43.74
CA VAL A 164 3.66 -61.25 -43.00
C VAL A 164 3.03 -61.39 -41.63
N MET A 165 3.74 -60.92 -40.62
CA MET A 165 3.18 -60.65 -39.30
C MET A 165 2.71 -59.21 -39.25
N LEU A 166 1.44 -59.01 -38.98
CA LEU A 166 0.82 -57.64 -38.72
C LEU A 166 0.46 -57.58 -37.26
N THR A 167 1.00 -56.62 -36.60
CA THR A 167 0.76 -56.38 -35.14
C THR A 167 0.32 -54.97 -34.89
N SER A 168 -0.77 -54.83 -34.12
CA SER A 168 -1.24 -53.56 -33.62
C SER A 168 -1.05 -53.52 -32.09
N VAL A 169 -0.20 -52.63 -31.60
CA VAL A 169 0.15 -52.50 -30.16
C VAL A 169 -0.37 -51.21 -29.57
N SER A 170 -0.92 -51.25 -28.33
CA SER A 170 -1.43 -50.07 -27.63
C SER A 170 -0.30 -49.16 -27.21
N THR A 171 -0.58 -47.85 -27.26
CA THR A 171 0.28 -46.79 -26.73
C THR A 171 -0.23 -46.21 -25.40
N ASP A 172 -1.22 -46.84 -24.75
CA ASP A 172 -1.81 -46.35 -23.47
C ASP A 172 -0.76 -46.13 -22.39
N SER A 173 0.26 -46.97 -22.28
CA SER A 173 1.35 -46.78 -21.32
C SER A 173 2.18 -45.52 -21.60
N ILE A 174 2.36 -45.18 -22.88
CA ILE A 174 3.04 -43.94 -23.29
C ILE A 174 2.17 -42.75 -22.96
N ALA A 175 0.88 -42.78 -23.30
CA ALA A 175 -0.09 -41.72 -22.99
C ALA A 175 -0.22 -41.49 -21.49
N MET A 176 -0.28 -42.55 -20.68
CA MET A 176 -0.31 -42.45 -19.23
C MET A 176 0.95 -41.76 -18.66
N THR A 177 2.13 -42.17 -19.15
CA THR A 177 3.40 -41.56 -18.74
C THR A 177 3.45 -40.06 -19.11
N LEU A 178 3.02 -39.72 -20.33
CA LEU A 178 2.91 -38.34 -20.79
C LEU A 178 1.97 -37.51 -19.88
N SER A 179 0.83 -38.08 -19.49
CA SER A 179 -0.11 -37.40 -18.58
C SER A 179 0.48 -37.13 -17.20
N ILE A 180 1.27 -38.07 -16.66
CA ILE A 180 1.98 -37.91 -15.39
C ILE A 180 3.06 -36.82 -15.50
N LEU A 181 3.85 -36.84 -16.57
CA LEU A 181 4.89 -35.85 -16.84
C LEU A 181 4.29 -34.45 -17.00
N SER A 182 3.18 -34.34 -17.74
CA SER A 182 2.48 -33.07 -17.94
C SER A 182 2.00 -32.45 -16.63
N ARG A 183 1.42 -33.25 -15.75
CA ARG A 183 0.97 -32.81 -14.42
C ARG A 183 2.13 -32.36 -13.56
N LYS A 184 3.24 -33.10 -13.53
CA LYS A 184 4.44 -32.70 -12.76
C LYS A 184 5.06 -31.43 -13.30
N ALA A 185 5.15 -31.24 -14.60
CA ALA A 185 5.69 -30.06 -15.22
C ALA A 185 4.84 -28.80 -14.90
N LEU A 186 3.51 -28.93 -14.92
CA LEU A 186 2.60 -27.84 -14.55
C LEU A 186 2.79 -27.41 -13.10
N ILE A 187 2.99 -28.34 -12.17
CA ILE A 187 3.28 -28.03 -10.77
C ILE A 187 4.59 -27.22 -10.64
N ILE A 188 5.64 -27.64 -11.35
CA ILE A 188 6.94 -26.95 -11.35
C ILE A 188 6.80 -25.53 -11.91
N GLU A 189 6.04 -25.37 -12.99
CA GLU A 189 5.76 -24.07 -13.62
C GLU A 189 5.07 -23.10 -12.64
N ILE A 190 4.06 -23.58 -11.92
CA ILE A 190 3.36 -22.79 -10.88
C ILE A 190 4.32 -22.38 -9.77
N ILE A 191 5.13 -23.31 -9.25
CA ILE A 191 6.09 -23.02 -8.17
C ILE A 191 7.10 -21.97 -8.64
N MET A 192 7.63 -22.09 -9.85
CA MET A 192 8.60 -21.16 -10.41
C MET A 192 8.00 -19.77 -10.61
N ALA A 193 6.75 -19.69 -11.11
CA ALA A 193 6.02 -18.44 -11.25
C ALA A 193 5.81 -17.75 -9.88
N LEU A 194 5.45 -18.50 -8.84
CA LEU A 194 5.31 -18.00 -7.48
C LEU A 194 6.63 -17.48 -6.90
N CYS A 195 7.75 -18.16 -7.12
CA CYS A 195 9.07 -17.72 -6.66
C CYS A 195 9.50 -16.41 -7.33
N ILE A 196 9.26 -16.27 -8.64
CA ILE A 196 9.56 -15.03 -9.37
C ILE A 196 8.69 -13.89 -8.86
N LEU A 197 7.38 -14.14 -8.68
CA LEU A 197 6.42 -13.18 -8.15
C LEU A 197 6.85 -12.67 -6.77
N ALA A 198 7.21 -13.57 -5.86
CA ALA A 198 7.65 -13.23 -4.51
C ALA A 198 8.87 -12.28 -4.52
N LYS A 199 9.91 -12.57 -5.31
CA LYS A 199 11.11 -11.72 -5.41
C LYS A 199 10.81 -10.32 -5.95
N ILE A 200 9.92 -10.20 -6.93
CA ILE A 200 9.59 -8.92 -7.56
C ILE A 200 8.73 -8.05 -6.63
N LEU A 201 7.80 -8.69 -5.87
CA LEU A 201 6.93 -7.99 -4.92
C LEU A 201 7.67 -7.47 -3.68
N ILE A 202 8.61 -8.23 -3.14
CA ILE A 202 9.27 -7.92 -1.87
C ILE A 202 10.25 -6.74 -2.04
N ARG A 203 11.06 -6.70 -3.09
CA ARG A 203 12.11 -5.69 -3.28
C ARG A 203 11.69 -4.22 -3.12
N PRO A 204 10.57 -3.74 -3.71
CA PRO A 204 10.17 -2.35 -3.54
C PRO A 204 9.73 -2.02 -2.11
N PHE A 205 9.12 -2.98 -1.42
CA PHE A 205 8.74 -2.80 -0.01
C PHE A 205 9.95 -2.77 0.93
N ASP A 206 11.00 -3.57 0.65
CA ASP A 206 12.25 -3.52 1.40
C ASP A 206 12.93 -2.15 1.28
N ARG A 207 12.89 -1.53 0.09
CA ARG A 207 13.42 -0.18 -0.13
C ARG A 207 12.63 0.89 0.62
N VAL A 208 11.30 0.84 0.57
CA VAL A 208 10.45 1.77 1.33
C VAL A 208 10.68 1.59 2.83
N SER A 209 10.72 0.35 3.31
CA SER A 209 10.99 0.05 4.72
C SER A 209 12.38 0.52 5.17
N GLY A 210 13.41 0.32 4.35
CA GLY A 210 14.75 0.80 4.61
C GLY A 210 14.81 2.32 4.70
N ALA A 211 14.22 3.04 3.74
CA ALA A 211 14.17 4.49 3.73
C ALA A 211 13.39 5.07 4.93
N ILE A 212 12.31 4.40 5.38
CA ILE A 212 11.57 4.78 6.60
C ILE A 212 12.44 4.57 7.84
N SER A 213 13.22 3.47 7.90
CA SER A 213 14.11 3.19 9.03
C SER A 213 15.25 4.21 9.14
N GLU A 214 15.80 4.67 8.03
CA GLU A 214 16.84 5.74 8.02
C GLU A 214 16.32 7.05 8.62
N VAL A 215 15.05 7.40 8.35
CA VAL A 215 14.42 8.57 8.97
C VAL A 215 14.19 8.35 10.46
N GLN A 216 13.78 7.15 10.87
CA GLN A 216 13.56 6.81 12.28
C GLN A 216 14.85 6.87 13.11
N GLU A 217 15.99 6.51 12.53
CA GLU A 217 17.30 6.59 13.16
C GLU A 217 17.89 8.02 13.16
N GLY A 218 17.20 8.98 12.56
CA GLY A 218 17.58 10.40 12.55
C GLY A 218 18.67 10.76 11.55
N TYR A 219 18.97 9.90 10.59
CA TYR A 219 20.03 10.14 9.60
C TYR A 219 19.63 11.14 8.50
N THR A 220 18.33 11.33 8.23
CA THR A 220 17.86 12.29 7.22
C THR A 220 16.55 12.95 7.61
N ASN A 221 16.48 14.30 7.47
CA ASN A 221 15.25 15.07 7.49
C ASN A 221 14.72 15.31 6.07
N GLU A 222 15.32 14.67 5.06
CA GLU A 222 14.97 14.85 3.66
C GLU A 222 13.74 14.00 3.27
N THR A 223 13.06 14.46 2.24
CA THR A 223 11.92 13.72 1.68
C THR A 223 12.39 12.41 1.06
N ILE A 224 11.74 11.31 1.43
CA ILE A 224 12.00 10.00 0.84
C ILE A 224 11.54 10.02 -0.61
N SER A 225 12.34 9.42 -1.51
CA SER A 225 11.97 9.23 -2.92
C SER A 225 12.27 7.78 -3.34
N VAL A 226 11.23 7.01 -3.65
CA VAL A 226 11.32 5.64 -4.19
C VAL A 226 10.50 5.57 -5.48
N PRO A 227 11.06 5.99 -6.62
CA PRO A 227 10.31 6.20 -7.87
C PRO A 227 10.03 4.91 -8.66
N ASP A 228 10.09 3.73 -8.04
CA ASP A 228 10.03 2.45 -8.73
C ASP A 228 8.64 2.14 -9.29
N TYR A 229 7.59 2.35 -8.49
CA TYR A 229 6.19 2.00 -8.83
C TYR A 229 5.21 3.07 -8.32
N ILE A 230 4.08 3.20 -9.01
CA ILE A 230 3.02 4.16 -8.63
C ILE A 230 2.46 3.81 -7.24
N GLU A 231 2.34 2.52 -6.94
CA GLU A 231 1.79 2.04 -5.68
C GLU A 231 2.70 2.36 -4.48
N THR A 232 4.03 2.32 -4.66
CA THR A 232 5.00 2.72 -3.64
C THR A 232 5.15 4.24 -3.55
N GLU A 233 4.97 4.98 -4.65
CA GLU A 233 4.95 6.44 -4.70
C GLU A 233 3.85 7.00 -3.79
N HIS A 234 2.62 6.47 -3.84
CA HIS A 234 1.54 6.88 -2.94
C HIS A 234 1.85 6.65 -1.45
N ILE A 235 2.51 5.55 -1.10
CA ILE A 235 2.91 5.27 0.28
C ILE A 235 3.97 6.29 0.73
N VAL A 236 4.95 6.56 -0.11
CA VAL A 236 6.03 7.52 0.14
C VAL A 236 5.48 8.94 0.26
N ASP A 237 4.55 9.35 -0.60
CA ASP A 237 3.90 10.66 -0.55
C ASP A 237 3.10 10.84 0.75
N ALA A 238 2.34 9.83 1.16
CA ALA A 238 1.62 9.86 2.43
C ALA A 238 2.60 9.97 3.61
N PHE A 239 3.69 9.23 3.60
CA PHE A 239 4.72 9.29 4.63
C PHE A 239 5.44 10.64 4.66
N ASN A 240 5.82 11.19 3.51
CA ASN A 240 6.42 12.52 3.40
C ASN A 240 5.49 13.60 3.94
N SER A 241 4.18 13.48 3.71
CA SER A 241 3.18 14.40 4.28
C SER A 241 3.15 14.34 5.82
N VAL A 242 3.31 13.14 6.40
CA VAL A 242 3.43 12.96 7.85
C VAL A 242 4.72 13.58 8.38
N LEU A 243 5.86 13.34 7.69
CA LEU A 243 7.16 13.93 8.04
C LEU A 243 7.12 15.46 8.02
N GLN A 244 6.54 16.06 6.98
CA GLN A 244 6.40 17.52 6.90
C GLN A 244 5.58 18.07 8.07
N ARG A 245 4.49 17.41 8.43
CA ARG A 245 3.68 17.83 9.60
C ARG A 245 4.46 17.67 10.91
N MET A 246 5.24 16.61 11.06
CA MET A 246 6.05 16.36 12.25
C MET A 246 7.15 17.44 12.37
N ASN A 247 7.86 17.73 11.28
CA ASN A 247 8.89 18.77 11.26
C ASN A 247 8.32 20.17 11.57
N ALA A 248 7.16 20.52 10.98
CA ALA A 248 6.48 21.78 11.27
C ALA A 248 6.03 21.88 12.72
N LEU A 249 5.60 20.77 13.34
CA LEU A 249 5.26 20.72 14.76
C LEU A 249 6.50 20.89 15.65
N ASP A 250 7.61 20.27 15.28
CA ASP A 250 8.86 20.35 16.05
C ASP A 250 9.47 21.77 15.95
N GLU A 251 9.46 22.38 14.76
CA GLU A 251 9.84 23.77 14.54
C GLU A 251 8.99 24.74 15.38
N THR A 252 7.66 24.57 15.33
CA THR A 252 6.74 25.37 16.16
C THR A 252 7.00 25.20 17.65
N ARG A 253 7.37 23.97 18.09
CA ARG A 253 7.73 23.68 19.47
C ARG A 253 9.06 24.35 19.88
N GLN A 254 10.06 24.32 19.01
CA GLN A 254 11.36 24.97 19.25
C GLN A 254 11.20 26.47 19.35
N ASP A 255 10.45 27.08 18.41
CA ASP A 255 10.14 28.51 18.43
C ASP A 255 9.38 28.92 19.70
N PHE A 256 8.43 28.07 20.14
CA PHE A 256 7.73 28.29 21.38
C PHE A 256 8.70 28.34 22.59
N VAL A 257 9.60 27.36 22.72
CA VAL A 257 10.58 27.27 23.81
C VAL A 257 11.53 28.48 23.77
N ALA A 258 12.00 28.87 22.60
CA ALA A 258 12.88 30.01 22.40
C ALA A 258 12.17 31.33 22.83
N ASN A 259 10.94 31.53 22.37
CA ASN A 259 10.16 32.71 22.70
C ASN A 259 9.82 32.80 24.21
N VAL A 260 9.43 31.67 24.83
CA VAL A 260 9.23 31.59 26.29
C VAL A 260 10.49 32.02 27.05
N SER A 261 11.62 31.44 26.65
CA SER A 261 12.90 31.75 27.30
C SER A 261 13.28 33.23 27.18
N HIS A 262 13.01 33.80 25.99
CA HIS A 262 13.29 35.21 25.76
C HIS A 262 12.37 36.15 26.57
N GLU A 263 11.04 35.87 26.58
CA GLU A 263 10.05 36.70 27.29
C GLU A 263 10.18 36.62 28.83
N LEU A 264 10.66 35.48 29.38
CA LEU A 264 10.97 35.36 30.81
C LEU A 264 12.34 35.98 31.18
N LYS A 265 13.33 35.95 30.30
CA LYS A 265 14.67 36.47 30.59
C LYS A 265 14.69 38.00 30.70
N THR A 266 13.87 38.67 29.90
CA THR A 266 13.83 40.13 29.82
C THR A 266 13.42 40.78 31.17
N PRO A 267 12.24 40.46 31.76
CA PRO A 267 11.83 41.00 33.06
C PRO A 267 12.80 40.62 34.19
N LEU A 268 13.25 39.38 34.19
CA LEU A 268 14.23 38.90 35.18
C LEU A 268 15.53 39.71 35.16
N THR A 269 16.01 40.07 33.94
CA THR A 269 17.21 40.90 33.79
C THR A 269 16.96 42.32 34.24
N SER A 270 15.77 42.91 33.96
CA SER A 270 15.38 44.22 34.42
C SER A 270 15.33 44.31 35.95
N MET A 271 14.61 43.38 36.58
CA MET A 271 14.55 43.28 38.06
C MET A 271 15.96 43.12 38.66
N LYS A 272 16.82 42.32 38.07
CA LYS A 272 18.19 42.13 38.52
C LYS A 272 19.00 43.42 38.47
N VAL A 273 18.92 44.17 37.36
CA VAL A 273 19.63 45.47 37.21
C VAL A 273 19.16 46.46 38.24
N LEU A 274 17.84 46.58 38.49
CA LEU A 274 17.29 47.45 39.52
C LEU A 274 17.76 47.04 40.92
N ALA A 275 17.70 45.75 41.24
CA ALA A 275 18.16 45.25 42.55
C ALA A 275 19.69 45.44 42.75
N ASP A 276 20.50 45.16 41.70
CA ASP A 276 21.94 45.36 41.73
C ASP A 276 22.28 46.87 41.92
N SER A 277 21.52 47.77 41.27
CA SER A 277 21.67 49.23 41.42
C SER A 277 21.41 49.68 42.82
N LEU A 278 20.35 49.20 43.47
CA LEU A 278 20.05 49.47 44.87
C LEU A 278 21.13 48.94 45.82
N THR A 279 21.62 47.76 45.53
CA THR A 279 22.65 47.11 46.38
C THR A 279 24.00 47.80 46.29
N MET A 280 24.39 48.27 45.09
CA MET A 280 25.67 48.97 44.88
C MET A 280 25.72 50.36 45.53
N GLN A 281 24.60 51.07 45.56
CA GLN A 281 24.55 52.45 46.13
C GLN A 281 24.41 52.44 47.66
N GLY A 282 24.04 51.33 48.29
CA GLY A 282 23.98 51.15 49.75
C GLY A 282 23.14 52.21 50.44
N ASP A 283 23.66 52.73 51.57
CA ASP A 283 22.96 53.72 52.40
C ASP A 283 22.85 55.13 51.76
N GLN A 284 23.33 55.36 50.56
CA GLN A 284 23.31 56.62 49.85
C GLN A 284 22.10 56.83 48.92
N VAL A 285 21.24 55.78 48.81
CA VAL A 285 20.04 55.86 47.96
C VAL A 285 18.99 56.74 48.63
N PRO A 286 18.50 57.80 47.96
CA PRO A 286 17.34 58.55 48.45
C PRO A 286 16.11 57.70 48.64
N VAL A 287 15.35 57.87 49.69
CA VAL A 287 14.15 57.07 50.03
C VAL A 287 13.14 57.08 48.87
N GLU A 288 13.04 58.17 48.17
CA GLU A 288 12.15 58.35 47.01
C GLU A 288 12.57 57.43 45.85
N LEU A 289 13.86 57.41 45.54
CA LEU A 289 14.41 56.54 44.46
C LEU A 289 14.32 55.03 44.83
N TYR A 290 14.54 54.72 46.12
CA TYR A 290 14.34 53.39 46.65
C TYR A 290 12.89 52.90 46.43
N ARG A 291 11.90 53.79 46.73
CA ARG A 291 10.49 53.46 46.51
C ARG A 291 10.17 53.26 45.03
N GLU A 292 10.69 54.11 44.18
CA GLU A 292 10.49 54.07 42.74
C GLU A 292 11.00 52.71 42.20
N PHE A 293 12.25 52.30 42.50
CA PHE A 293 12.80 51.03 42.09
C PHE A 293 12.06 49.80 42.64
N MET A 294 11.56 49.88 43.87
CA MET A 294 10.73 48.84 44.48
C MET A 294 9.36 48.72 43.79
N VAL A 295 8.77 49.82 43.35
CA VAL A 295 7.54 49.82 42.55
C VAL A 295 7.80 49.19 41.19
N ASP A 296 8.88 49.58 40.51
CA ASP A 296 9.25 49.01 39.19
C ASP A 296 9.51 47.51 39.29
N ILE A 297 10.21 47.05 40.36
CA ILE A 297 10.41 45.61 40.59
C ILE A 297 9.08 44.88 40.84
N ALA A 298 8.16 45.49 41.62
CA ALA A 298 6.87 44.88 41.87
C ALA A 298 6.02 44.78 40.59
N GLU A 299 6.03 45.82 39.73
CA GLU A 299 5.34 45.80 38.42
C GLU A 299 5.92 44.70 37.49
N GLU A 300 7.23 44.52 37.51
CA GLU A 300 7.86 43.51 36.66
C GLU A 300 7.60 42.08 37.18
N ILE A 301 7.46 41.87 38.50
CA ILE A 301 7.01 40.60 39.09
C ILE A 301 5.57 40.29 38.68
N GLU A 302 4.65 41.27 38.76
CA GLU A 302 3.27 41.07 38.31
C GLU A 302 3.17 40.73 36.84
N ARG A 303 4.03 41.32 36.02
CA ARG A 303 4.14 41.04 34.59
C ARG A 303 4.62 39.60 34.34
N GLU A 304 5.64 39.15 35.08
CA GLU A 304 6.18 37.76 34.95
C GLU A 304 5.14 36.74 35.41
N ASP A 305 4.40 37.01 36.49
CA ASP A 305 3.32 36.15 36.97
C ASP A 305 2.20 36.01 35.90
N LYS A 306 1.85 37.13 35.24
CA LYS A 306 0.90 37.10 34.12
C LYS A 306 1.40 36.23 32.96
N ILE A 307 2.68 36.34 32.56
CA ILE A 307 3.29 35.50 31.50
C ILE A 307 3.20 34.02 31.89
N ILE A 308 3.56 33.66 33.12
CA ILE A 308 3.52 32.27 33.62
C ILE A 308 2.08 31.73 33.60
N ASN A 309 1.10 32.51 34.08
CA ASN A 309 -0.30 32.10 34.08
C ASN A 309 -0.86 31.94 32.67
N ASP A 310 -0.51 32.82 31.72
CA ASP A 310 -0.86 32.70 30.30
C ASP A 310 -0.26 31.42 29.66
N LEU A 311 1.00 31.10 29.97
CA LEU A 311 1.66 29.86 29.50
C LEU A 311 0.98 28.61 30.08
N LEU A 312 0.65 28.60 31.36
CA LEU A 312 -0.07 27.52 32.01
C LEU A 312 -1.46 27.31 31.41
N ALA A 313 -2.17 28.41 31.10
CA ALA A 313 -3.46 28.34 30.40
C ALA A 313 -3.32 27.70 29.01
N LEU A 314 -2.30 28.10 28.24
CA LEU A 314 -1.98 27.52 26.92
C LEU A 314 -1.69 26.01 26.99
N VAL A 315 -0.80 25.57 27.91
CA VAL A 315 -0.44 24.15 28.08
C VAL A 315 -1.64 23.32 28.53
N LYS A 316 -2.49 23.86 29.39
CA LYS A 316 -3.74 23.20 29.80
C LYS A 316 -4.71 23.08 28.64
N MET A 317 -4.80 24.03 27.72
CA MET A 317 -5.66 23.97 26.55
C MET A 317 -5.19 22.89 25.54
N ASP A 318 -3.90 22.80 25.29
CA ASP A 318 -3.34 21.79 24.39
C ASP A 318 -3.61 20.33 24.87
N LYS A 319 -3.72 20.12 26.19
CA LYS A 319 -4.02 18.81 26.80
C LYS A 319 -5.51 18.51 27.00
N SER A 320 -6.38 19.52 26.96
CA SER A 320 -7.74 19.42 27.52
C SER A 320 -8.89 19.42 26.51
N ALA A 321 -8.75 18.79 25.36
CA ALA A 321 -9.95 18.46 24.57
C ALA A 321 -10.99 17.62 25.37
N ALA A 322 -10.59 17.06 26.51
CA ALA A 322 -11.40 16.16 27.35
C ALA A 322 -12.04 16.79 28.61
N SER A 323 -11.69 18.03 29.00
CA SER A 323 -12.16 18.62 30.28
C SER A 323 -12.76 20.02 30.12
N VAL A 324 -13.84 20.11 29.38
CA VAL A 324 -14.68 21.32 29.33
C VAL A 324 -15.82 21.13 30.31
N ASN A 325 -15.90 21.98 31.32
CA ASN A 325 -16.96 21.95 32.33
C ASN A 325 -18.17 22.76 31.85
N ILE A 326 -19.12 22.12 31.23
CA ILE A 326 -20.31 22.76 30.68
C ILE A 326 -21.36 22.95 31.76
N THR A 327 -21.77 24.21 31.95
CA THR A 327 -22.84 24.59 32.86
C THR A 327 -23.78 25.60 32.17
N SER A 328 -24.99 25.74 32.67
CA SER A 328 -25.93 26.75 32.19
C SER A 328 -25.50 28.12 32.76
N VAL A 329 -25.12 29.04 31.86
CA VAL A 329 -24.57 30.35 32.21
C VAL A 329 -25.43 31.44 31.60
N ASP A 330 -25.76 32.46 32.45
CA ASP A 330 -26.34 33.72 32.00
C ASP A 330 -25.20 34.61 31.43
N ILE A 331 -25.17 34.73 30.09
CA ILE A 331 -24.12 35.44 29.36
C ILE A 331 -24.16 36.96 29.66
N ASN A 332 -25.35 37.51 29.86
CA ASN A 332 -25.54 38.93 30.17
C ASN A 332 -24.97 39.25 31.55
N ALA A 333 -25.34 38.45 32.56
CA ALA A 333 -24.85 38.63 33.92
C ALA A 333 -23.33 38.44 34.02
N LEU A 334 -22.78 37.44 33.34
CA LEU A 334 -21.33 37.17 33.29
C LEU A 334 -20.58 38.35 32.62
N THR A 335 -21.08 38.81 31.48
CA THR A 335 -20.46 39.95 30.78
C THR A 335 -20.46 41.22 31.62
N GLU A 336 -21.58 41.54 32.28
CA GLU A 336 -21.68 42.71 33.18
C GLU A 336 -20.72 42.59 34.39
N LEU A 337 -20.55 41.35 34.93
CA LEU A 337 -19.60 41.12 36.02
C LEU A 337 -18.15 41.43 35.58
N ILE A 338 -17.76 41.01 34.38
CA ILE A 338 -16.44 41.29 33.79
C ILE A 338 -16.27 42.77 33.54
N LEU A 339 -17.27 43.43 32.96
CA LEU A 339 -17.23 44.88 32.73
C LEU A 339 -17.07 45.67 34.02
N ARG A 340 -17.76 45.28 35.11
CA ARG A 340 -17.59 45.90 36.43
C ARG A 340 -16.15 45.82 36.93
N ARG A 341 -15.47 44.72 36.70
CA ARG A 341 -14.05 44.53 37.07
C ARG A 341 -13.12 45.42 36.25
N LEU A 342 -13.44 45.64 34.96
CA LEU A 342 -12.60 46.40 34.04
C LEU A 342 -12.92 47.89 33.99
N ARG A 343 -14.09 48.37 34.49
CA ARG A 343 -14.46 49.78 34.57
C ARG A 343 -13.43 50.68 35.29
N PRO A 344 -12.78 50.25 36.40
CA PRO A 344 -11.75 51.09 37.04
C PRO A 344 -10.54 51.29 36.12
N ILE A 345 -10.15 50.28 35.33
CA ILE A 345 -9.04 50.36 34.39
C ILE A 345 -9.42 51.28 33.21
N ALA A 346 -10.60 51.09 32.63
CA ALA A 346 -11.11 51.95 31.56
C ALA A 346 -11.23 53.41 31.98
N LYS A 347 -11.67 53.67 33.24
CA LYS A 347 -11.78 55.03 33.78
C LYS A 347 -10.41 55.69 33.97
N LYS A 348 -9.37 54.90 34.33
CA LYS A 348 -8.00 55.42 34.50
C LYS A 348 -7.41 55.91 33.16
N THR A 349 -7.85 55.33 32.05
CA THR A 349 -7.42 55.69 30.68
C THR A 349 -8.46 56.53 29.92
N ASP A 350 -9.49 57.10 30.62
CA ASP A 350 -10.58 57.91 30.06
C ASP A 350 -11.33 57.24 28.89
N ILE A 351 -11.62 55.92 29.01
CA ILE A 351 -12.31 55.13 28.00
C ILE A 351 -13.75 54.85 28.44
N GLU A 352 -14.71 55.14 27.56
CA GLU A 352 -16.11 54.81 27.74
C GLU A 352 -16.37 53.33 27.47
N LEU A 353 -16.86 52.56 28.47
CA LEU A 353 -17.13 51.14 28.39
C LEU A 353 -18.63 50.87 28.50
N THR A 354 -19.26 50.36 27.41
CA THR A 354 -20.71 50.16 27.32
C THR A 354 -21.06 48.72 27.00
N LEU A 355 -22.19 48.24 27.58
CA LEU A 355 -22.82 46.96 27.22
C LEU A 355 -24.11 47.23 26.46
N ILE A 356 -24.24 46.66 25.31
CA ILE A 356 -25.44 46.69 24.48
C ILE A 356 -25.96 45.27 24.34
N SER A 357 -26.98 44.91 25.11
CA SER A 357 -27.61 43.60 25.00
C SER A 357 -28.90 43.70 24.20
N LYS A 358 -29.03 42.93 23.14
CA LYS A 358 -30.25 42.89 22.31
C LYS A 358 -31.28 41.90 22.87
N ARG A 359 -30.86 40.95 23.70
CA ARG A 359 -31.71 39.95 24.35
C ARG A 359 -31.03 39.30 25.54
N GLU A 360 -31.82 38.66 26.41
CA GLU A 360 -31.29 37.78 27.45
C GLU A 360 -30.80 36.47 26.83
N ILE A 361 -29.62 36.01 27.24
CA ILE A 361 -28.93 34.87 26.66
C ILE A 361 -28.51 33.89 27.77
N ILE A 362 -29.09 32.71 27.75
CA ILE A 362 -28.66 31.57 28.59
C ILE A 362 -28.05 30.54 27.66
N ALA A 363 -26.83 30.07 27.93
CA ALA A 363 -26.11 29.12 27.11
C ALA A 363 -25.42 28.05 27.96
N GLU A 364 -25.28 26.84 27.37
CA GLU A 364 -24.52 25.73 27.94
C GLU A 364 -23.04 25.86 27.57
N VAL A 365 -22.25 26.48 28.43
CA VAL A 365 -20.83 26.79 28.16
C VAL A 365 -19.96 26.56 29.39
N ASP A 366 -18.66 26.52 29.19
CA ASP A 366 -17.68 26.58 30.28
C ASP A 366 -17.48 28.05 30.66
N GLU A 367 -18.00 28.41 31.84
CA GLU A 367 -17.97 29.80 32.37
C GLU A 367 -16.54 30.33 32.47
N VAL A 368 -15.59 29.50 32.91
CA VAL A 368 -14.18 29.91 33.08
C VAL A 368 -13.55 30.26 31.73
N LYS A 369 -13.78 29.43 30.72
CA LYS A 369 -13.25 29.65 29.36
C LYS A 369 -13.90 30.88 28.71
N LEU A 370 -15.21 31.01 28.87
CA LEU A 370 -15.92 32.19 28.37
C LEU A 370 -15.47 33.49 29.07
N SER A 371 -15.30 33.44 30.38
CA SER A 371 -14.75 34.60 31.15
C SER A 371 -13.36 34.98 30.64
N LEU A 372 -12.52 34.01 30.35
CA LEU A 372 -11.18 34.26 29.81
C LEU A 372 -11.24 34.92 28.42
N ILE A 373 -12.11 34.45 27.53
CA ILE A 373 -12.33 35.01 26.19
C ILE A 373 -12.76 36.52 26.34
N LEU A 374 -13.79 36.77 27.13
CA LEU A 374 -14.34 38.10 27.29
C LEU A 374 -13.33 39.04 27.92
N THR A 375 -12.67 38.60 29.00
CA THR A 375 -11.66 39.43 29.70
C THR A 375 -10.53 39.82 28.75
N ASN A 376 -9.95 38.85 28.01
CA ASN A 376 -8.86 39.14 27.09
C ASN A 376 -9.26 40.10 25.96
N LEU A 377 -10.45 39.95 25.38
CA LEU A 377 -10.90 40.80 24.28
C LEU A 377 -11.19 42.22 24.79
N ILE A 378 -11.84 42.35 25.94
CA ILE A 378 -12.20 43.68 26.52
C ILE A 378 -10.94 44.37 27.05
N GLU A 379 -10.02 43.66 27.73
CA GLU A 379 -8.72 44.21 28.13
C GLU A 379 -7.93 44.73 26.92
N ASN A 380 -7.88 43.97 25.82
CA ASN A 380 -7.21 44.42 24.60
C ASN A 380 -7.88 45.68 24.01
N ALA A 381 -9.21 45.72 23.97
CA ALA A 381 -9.98 46.86 23.47
C ALA A 381 -9.76 48.12 24.31
N ILE A 382 -9.55 47.99 25.62
CA ILE A 382 -9.19 49.14 26.52
C ILE A 382 -7.73 49.54 26.30
N LYS A 383 -6.84 48.56 26.27
CA LYS A 383 -5.39 48.76 26.25
C LYS A 383 -4.87 49.38 24.96
N TYR A 384 -5.42 48.99 23.82
CA TYR A 384 -5.04 49.50 22.51
C TYR A 384 -5.98 50.60 22.01
N ASN A 385 -6.77 51.23 22.93
CA ASN A 385 -7.62 52.36 22.60
C ASN A 385 -6.83 53.68 22.61
N ARG A 386 -7.51 54.71 22.19
CA ARG A 386 -7.06 56.13 22.31
C ARG A 386 -7.64 56.76 23.53
N GLU A 387 -7.04 57.84 23.99
CA GLU A 387 -7.65 58.70 25.02
C GLU A 387 -9.05 59.14 24.55
N GLN A 388 -10.03 59.14 25.48
CA GLN A 388 -11.44 59.42 25.21
C GLN A 388 -12.10 58.48 24.19
N GLY A 389 -11.54 57.31 24.02
CA GLY A 389 -12.08 56.27 23.14
C GLY A 389 -13.27 55.53 23.74
N LYS A 390 -13.87 54.66 22.94
CA LYS A 390 -15.04 53.83 23.31
C LYS A 390 -14.78 52.37 23.12
N VAL A 391 -15.33 51.56 24.02
CA VAL A 391 -15.41 50.11 23.88
C VAL A 391 -16.87 49.70 24.06
N ASN A 392 -17.45 49.16 23.01
CA ASN A 392 -18.81 48.64 22.98
C ASN A 392 -18.81 47.11 22.98
N VAL A 393 -19.40 46.49 24.00
CA VAL A 393 -19.63 45.04 24.05
C VAL A 393 -21.08 44.79 23.66
N ILE A 394 -21.30 44.11 22.54
CA ILE A 394 -22.62 43.84 21.98
C ILE A 394 -22.92 42.37 22.10
N LEU A 395 -24.06 42.03 22.74
CA LEU A 395 -24.57 40.67 22.88
C LEU A 395 -25.78 40.47 21.99
N ASP A 396 -25.78 39.39 21.21
CA ASP A 396 -26.90 38.96 20.38
C ASP A 396 -26.95 37.40 20.30
N ALA A 397 -28.10 36.82 19.94
CA ALA A 397 -28.22 35.40 19.75
C ALA A 397 -29.22 35.08 18.63
N ASP A 398 -28.93 34.05 17.88
CA ASP A 398 -29.86 33.39 16.97
C ASP A 398 -30.38 32.06 17.58
N HIS A 399 -31.01 31.20 16.80
CA HIS A 399 -31.58 29.94 17.31
C HIS A 399 -30.51 28.87 17.67
N GLN A 400 -29.27 29.05 17.26
CA GLN A 400 -28.21 28.06 17.42
C GLN A 400 -26.99 28.61 18.17
N PHE A 401 -26.70 29.90 18.03
CA PHE A 401 -25.48 30.49 18.51
C PHE A 401 -25.78 31.80 19.25
N PHE A 402 -24.96 32.12 20.23
CA PHE A 402 -24.84 33.49 20.70
C PHE A 402 -23.59 34.16 20.17
N THR A 403 -23.63 35.44 20.00
CA THR A 403 -22.57 36.28 19.45
C THR A 403 -22.18 37.34 20.42
N VAL A 404 -20.89 37.46 20.66
CA VAL A 404 -20.31 38.58 21.42
C VAL A 404 -19.43 39.37 20.47
N GLN A 405 -19.72 40.67 20.33
CA GLN A 405 -18.88 41.62 19.59
C GLN A 405 -18.24 42.58 20.56
N VAL A 406 -16.92 42.73 20.47
CA VAL A 406 -16.17 43.75 21.21
C VAL A 406 -15.61 44.71 20.17
N ALA A 407 -16.16 45.93 20.14
CA ALA A 407 -15.79 46.95 19.19
C ALA A 407 -15.07 48.08 19.93
N ASP A 408 -13.88 48.47 19.49
CA ASP A 408 -13.08 49.55 20.00
C ASP A 408 -12.83 50.63 18.93
N THR A 409 -12.54 51.85 19.39
CA THR A 409 -12.16 53.02 18.57
C THR A 409 -10.65 53.26 18.62
N GLY A 410 -9.86 52.21 18.85
CA GLY A 410 -8.44 52.28 19.11
C GLY A 410 -7.56 52.49 17.88
N ILE A 411 -6.32 52.06 17.99
CA ILE A 411 -5.32 52.22 16.94
C ILE A 411 -5.55 51.32 15.73
N GLY A 412 -6.44 50.31 15.85
CA GLY A 412 -6.67 49.31 14.80
C GLY A 412 -5.47 48.39 14.55
N ILE A 413 -5.64 47.47 13.59
CA ILE A 413 -4.66 46.44 13.24
C ILE A 413 -4.33 46.57 11.76
N PRO A 414 -3.04 46.67 11.37
CA PRO A 414 -2.64 46.64 9.97
C PRO A 414 -3.10 45.36 9.25
N GLU A 415 -3.49 45.48 7.98
CA GLU A 415 -4.02 44.38 7.19
C GLU A 415 -3.08 43.18 7.14
N ASP A 416 -1.77 43.42 6.95
CA ASP A 416 -0.72 42.38 6.90
C ASP A 416 -0.60 41.61 8.24
N SER A 417 -1.00 42.24 9.35
CA SER A 417 -0.93 41.63 10.69
C SER A 417 -2.15 40.82 11.06
N ILE A 418 -3.29 41.01 10.41
CA ILE A 418 -4.57 40.37 10.77
C ILE A 418 -4.46 38.83 10.76
N GLN A 419 -3.69 38.27 9.86
CA GLN A 419 -3.49 36.82 9.75
C GLN A 419 -2.68 36.23 10.93
N HIS A 420 -1.80 37.04 11.50
CA HIS A 420 -0.81 36.64 12.50
C HIS A 420 -1.21 36.94 13.95
N ILE A 421 -2.23 37.79 14.20
CA ILE A 421 -2.59 38.21 15.57
C ILE A 421 -2.96 37.04 16.51
N TYR A 422 -3.28 35.89 16.00
CA TYR A 422 -3.59 34.68 16.78
C TYR A 422 -2.38 33.75 16.96
N GLU A 423 -1.22 34.11 16.42
CA GLU A 423 0.03 33.35 16.63
C GLU A 423 0.56 33.65 18.05
N ARG A 424 1.19 32.65 18.65
CA ARG A 424 1.77 32.74 19.99
C ARG A 424 2.93 33.75 19.98
N PHE A 425 2.95 34.68 20.93
CA PHE A 425 3.95 35.78 21.07
C PHE A 425 3.97 36.79 19.93
N TYR A 426 2.98 36.75 19.03
CA TYR A 426 2.90 37.74 17.96
C TYR A 426 2.45 39.10 18.50
N ARG A 427 3.09 40.16 18.00
CA ARG A 427 2.81 41.57 18.36
C ARG A 427 3.05 42.41 17.11
N VAL A 428 2.11 43.32 16.81
CA VAL A 428 2.16 44.19 15.64
C VAL A 428 3.37 45.15 15.72
N ASP A 429 3.71 45.63 16.90
CA ASP A 429 4.86 46.51 17.15
C ASP A 429 5.61 46.08 18.41
N LYS A 430 6.86 45.63 18.26
CA LYS A 430 7.71 45.17 19.37
C LYS A 430 8.29 46.29 20.20
N SER A 431 8.37 47.54 19.69
CA SER A 431 9.00 48.67 20.35
C SER A 431 8.03 49.44 21.28
N HIS A 432 6.87 49.80 20.77
CA HIS A 432 5.84 50.51 21.56
C HIS A 432 5.09 49.61 22.55
N SER A 433 5.07 48.33 22.26
CA SER A 433 4.33 47.37 23.06
C SER A 433 5.03 46.98 24.38
N ARG A 434 6.31 47.37 24.60
CA ARG A 434 6.95 47.26 25.93
C ARG A 434 6.35 48.24 26.95
N GLU A 435 6.06 49.44 26.53
CA GLU A 435 5.40 50.46 27.39
C GLU A 435 3.94 50.09 27.69
N ILE A 436 3.25 49.44 26.72
CA ILE A 436 1.84 49.06 26.87
C ILE A 436 1.68 47.70 27.58
N GLY A 437 2.74 46.86 27.76
CA GLY A 437 2.75 45.64 28.59
C GLY A 437 1.86 44.49 28.08
N GLY A 438 2.20 43.77 27.01
CA GLY A 438 1.44 42.59 26.52
C GLY A 438 2.31 41.39 26.32
N THR A 439 1.79 40.20 26.64
CA THR A 439 2.48 38.92 26.51
C THR A 439 2.49 38.36 25.06
N GLY A 440 1.59 38.86 24.19
CA GLY A 440 1.35 38.25 22.87
C GLY A 440 0.68 36.88 22.92
N LEU A 441 0.23 36.44 24.09
CA LEU A 441 -0.43 35.15 24.29
C LEU A 441 -1.96 35.26 24.34
N GLY A 442 -2.51 36.40 24.73
CA GLY A 442 -3.93 36.59 25.02
C GLY A 442 -4.86 36.22 23.86
N LEU A 443 -4.58 36.66 22.62
CA LEU A 443 -5.40 36.31 21.45
C LEU A 443 -5.22 34.85 21.03
N ALA A 444 -4.03 34.26 21.18
CA ALA A 444 -3.81 32.82 20.94
C ALA A 444 -4.63 31.98 21.94
N ILE A 445 -4.62 32.38 23.23
CA ILE A 445 -5.45 31.76 24.28
C ILE A 445 -6.95 31.94 23.97
N THR A 446 -7.36 33.12 23.56
CA THR A 446 -8.76 33.38 23.15
C THR A 446 -9.20 32.47 22.02
N LYS A 447 -8.41 32.35 20.95
CA LYS A 447 -8.71 31.46 19.83
C LYS A 447 -8.80 29.99 20.26
N GLY A 448 -7.86 29.54 21.10
CA GLY A 448 -7.89 28.17 21.66
C GLY A 448 -9.13 27.91 22.51
N ALA A 449 -9.50 28.86 23.39
CA ALA A 449 -10.70 28.76 24.21
C ALA A 449 -12.00 28.75 23.38
N VAL A 450 -12.09 29.59 22.35
CA VAL A 450 -13.22 29.63 21.42
C VAL A 450 -13.34 28.28 20.68
N GLN A 451 -12.24 27.67 20.23
CA GLN A 451 -12.23 26.36 19.58
C GLN A 451 -12.70 25.24 20.54
N LEU A 452 -12.27 25.28 21.80
CA LEU A 452 -12.73 24.28 22.81
C LEU A 452 -14.24 24.42 23.09
N LEU A 453 -14.79 25.60 22.95
CA LEU A 453 -16.24 25.88 23.04
C LEU A 453 -16.96 25.65 21.69
N ARG A 454 -16.28 25.10 20.68
CA ARG A 454 -16.78 24.85 19.32
C ARG A 454 -17.31 26.11 18.62
N GLY A 455 -16.80 27.27 19.00
CA GLY A 455 -17.12 28.56 18.43
C GLY A 455 -16.20 28.98 17.31
N SER A 456 -16.41 30.18 16.81
CA SER A 456 -15.55 30.86 15.84
C SER A 456 -15.28 32.30 16.29
N ILE A 457 -14.10 32.80 15.95
CA ILE A 457 -13.70 34.18 16.18
C ILE A 457 -13.32 34.82 14.84
N LYS A 458 -13.80 36.06 14.62
CA LYS A 458 -13.43 36.88 13.46
C LYS A 458 -13.00 38.24 13.97
N VAL A 459 -12.16 38.91 13.19
CA VAL A 459 -11.73 40.29 13.42
C VAL A 459 -11.93 41.10 12.16
N GLU A 460 -12.46 42.29 12.31
CA GLU A 460 -12.54 43.35 11.30
C GLU A 460 -11.86 44.56 11.87
N SER A 461 -10.84 45.09 11.21
CA SER A 461 -10.07 46.20 11.75
C SER A 461 -9.54 47.10 10.63
N ILE A 462 -9.54 48.39 10.88
CA ILE A 462 -8.94 49.40 10.02
C ILE A 462 -7.91 50.16 10.86
N GLN A 463 -6.67 50.14 10.39
CA GLN A 463 -5.60 50.88 11.08
C GLN A 463 -5.95 52.34 11.19
N GLY A 464 -5.90 52.86 12.41
CA GLY A 464 -6.27 54.22 12.70
C GLY A 464 -7.76 54.46 13.01
N GLU A 465 -8.67 53.53 12.88
CA GLU A 465 -10.12 53.68 13.17
C GLU A 465 -10.60 52.80 14.32
N GLY A 466 -9.99 51.60 14.51
CA GLY A 466 -10.33 50.67 15.58
C GLY A 466 -10.51 49.25 15.11
N SER A 467 -10.99 48.35 16.00
CA SER A 467 -11.17 46.93 15.71
C SER A 467 -12.51 46.41 16.23
N VAL A 468 -13.05 45.38 15.55
CA VAL A 468 -14.26 44.66 15.96
C VAL A 468 -13.93 43.20 16.02
N PHE A 469 -13.88 42.62 17.20
CA PHE A 469 -13.76 41.18 17.41
C PHE A 469 -15.14 40.56 17.59
N THR A 470 -15.49 39.59 16.76
CA THR A 470 -16.77 38.89 16.81
C THR A 470 -16.53 37.43 17.18
N VAL A 471 -17.03 37.00 18.33
CA VAL A 471 -17.03 35.63 18.82
C VAL A 471 -18.41 35.04 18.70
N LYS A 472 -18.53 33.85 18.06
CA LYS A 472 -19.78 33.14 17.88
C LYS A 472 -19.63 31.74 18.52
N ILE A 473 -20.50 31.41 19.50
CA ILE A 473 -20.46 30.17 20.28
C ILE A 473 -21.84 29.49 20.24
N PRO A 474 -21.95 28.13 20.11
CA PRO A 474 -23.23 27.43 20.16
C PRO A 474 -23.94 27.65 21.53
N LEU A 475 -25.26 27.82 21.50
CA LEU A 475 -26.09 27.93 22.72
C LEU A 475 -26.13 26.62 23.51
N THR A 476 -26.07 25.49 22.83
CA THR A 476 -26.06 24.15 23.43
C THR A 476 -24.99 23.26 22.78
N ARG A 477 -24.41 22.36 23.58
CA ARG A 477 -23.35 21.45 23.08
C ARG A 477 -23.83 20.33 22.14
N SER A 478 -25.13 20.05 22.15
CA SER A 478 -25.73 18.95 21.34
C SER A 478 -25.92 19.29 19.87
N LEU A 479 -25.72 20.54 19.46
CA LEU A 479 -25.94 21.02 18.08
C LEU A 479 -24.66 21.07 17.21
N ALA A 480 -23.57 20.42 17.62
CA ALA A 480 -22.30 20.45 16.90
C ALA A 480 -21.83 19.05 16.48
#